data_d725770699357dcaa7461d21edcbbb17
#
_entry.id   d725770699357dcaa7461d21edcbbb17
#
_cell.length_a   1.000
_cell.length_b   1.000
_cell.length_c   1.000
_cell.angle_alpha   90.00
_cell.angle_beta   90.00
_cell.angle_gamma   90.00
#
_symmetry.space_group_name_H-M   'P 1'
#
loop_
_entity.id
_entity.type
_entity.pdbx_description
1 polymer ?
#
loop_
_entity_poly.entity_id
_entity_poly.type
_entity_poly.pdbx_seq_one_letter_code
_entity_poly.pdbx_strand_id
1 'polypeptide(L)'
;MVRIATVQDAEQLEFLNNEFNGEGETTLDNIRYSLTNNKQEVIVVDEQNGELTGFVCVQLKKSFCYDDYMPEITEVYVKLRYRRNGIARAMITYAEEYCKCNYPLHKF
;
A
#
# COMPACT_ATOMS: atom_id res chain seq x y z
N MET A 1 5.44 -7.34 11.08
CA MET A 1 5.23 -5.95 11.53
C MET A 1 4.67 -5.11 10.39
N VAL A 2 3.57 -4.46 10.64
CA VAL A 2 2.93 -3.58 9.65
C VAL A 2 3.60 -2.20 9.69
N ARG A 3 3.91 -1.65 8.53
CA ARG A 3 4.59 -0.36 8.40
C ARG A 3 4.38 0.24 7.01
N ILE A 4 4.77 1.51 6.86
CA ILE A 4 4.81 2.15 5.54
C ILE A 4 5.97 1.54 4.74
N ALA A 5 5.75 1.31 3.45
CA ALA A 5 6.77 0.82 2.54
C ALA A 5 7.86 1.87 2.30
N THR A 6 9.07 1.40 2.08
CA THR A 6 10.20 2.25 1.70
C THR A 6 10.78 1.78 0.37
N VAL A 7 11.71 2.55 -0.19
CA VAL A 7 12.31 2.20 -1.48
C VAL A 7 13.06 0.87 -1.43
N GLN A 8 13.55 0.46 -0.25
CA GLN A 8 14.20 -0.84 -0.07
C GLN A 8 13.24 -2.01 -0.26
N ASP A 9 11.94 -1.76 -0.20
CA ASP A 9 10.93 -2.81 -0.39
C ASP A 9 10.62 -3.08 -1.87
N ALA A 10 11.19 -2.32 -2.80
CA ALA A 10 10.78 -2.33 -4.20
C ALA A 10 10.84 -3.72 -4.84
N GLU A 11 11.93 -4.46 -4.62
CA GLU A 11 12.10 -5.77 -5.23
C GLU A 11 11.08 -6.78 -4.72
N GLN A 12 10.85 -6.80 -3.40
CA GLN A 12 9.85 -7.68 -2.82
C GLN A 12 8.44 -7.27 -3.24
N LEU A 13 8.17 -5.98 -3.38
CA LEU A 13 6.88 -5.51 -3.88
C LEU A 13 6.66 -5.92 -5.33
N GLU A 14 7.69 -5.89 -6.16
CA GLU A 14 7.59 -6.40 -7.52
C GLU A 14 7.18 -7.86 -7.53
N PHE A 15 7.82 -8.68 -6.70
CA PHE A 15 7.47 -10.10 -6.59
C PHE A 15 6.02 -10.28 -6.17
N LEU A 16 5.57 -9.55 -5.14
CA LEU A 16 4.18 -9.64 -4.66
C LEU A 16 3.19 -9.18 -5.73
N ASN A 17 3.52 -8.11 -6.44
CA ASN A 17 2.63 -7.61 -7.48
C ASN A 17 2.53 -8.58 -8.66
N ASN A 18 3.64 -9.25 -9.01
CA ASN A 18 3.61 -10.28 -10.05
C ASN A 18 2.71 -11.45 -9.65
N GLU A 19 2.70 -11.82 -8.38
CA GLU A 19 1.77 -12.86 -7.89
C GLU A 19 0.32 -12.39 -7.95
N PHE A 20 0.07 -11.12 -7.63
CA PHE A 20 -1.29 -10.59 -7.52
C PHE A 20 -1.88 -10.22 -8.88
N ASN A 21 -1.14 -9.52 -9.71
CA ASN A 21 -1.63 -8.94 -10.97
C ASN A 21 -1.06 -9.63 -12.21
N GLY A 22 -0.10 -10.53 -12.06
CA GLY A 22 0.60 -11.15 -13.17
C GLY A 22 1.88 -10.41 -13.54
N GLU A 23 2.80 -11.13 -14.16
CA GLU A 23 4.07 -10.56 -14.57
C GLU A 23 3.88 -9.55 -15.69
N GLY A 24 4.72 -8.49 -15.67
CA GLY A 24 4.75 -7.50 -16.74
C GLY A 24 3.75 -6.35 -16.59
N GLU A 25 2.92 -6.34 -15.54
CA GLU A 25 1.99 -5.24 -15.31
C GLU A 25 2.68 -3.96 -14.85
N THR A 26 3.83 -4.09 -14.18
CA THR A 26 4.62 -2.95 -13.77
C THR A 26 6.11 -3.28 -13.89
N THR A 27 6.96 -2.30 -13.59
CA THR A 27 8.41 -2.47 -13.61
C THR A 27 8.99 -2.09 -12.26
N LEU A 28 10.20 -2.59 -11.98
CA LEU A 28 10.91 -2.22 -10.76
C LEU A 28 11.16 -0.71 -10.70
N ASP A 29 11.47 -0.09 -11.83
CA ASP A 29 11.68 1.36 -11.90
C ASP A 29 10.41 2.13 -11.55
N ASN A 30 9.24 1.67 -12.04
CA ASN A 30 7.97 2.29 -11.72
C ASN A 30 7.65 2.15 -10.22
N ILE A 31 7.93 0.99 -9.63
CA ILE A 31 7.71 0.78 -8.21
C ILE A 31 8.60 1.71 -7.40
N ARG A 32 9.88 1.82 -7.74
CA ARG A 32 10.79 2.73 -7.06
C ARG A 32 10.34 4.18 -7.18
N TYR A 33 9.88 4.59 -8.37
CA TYR A 33 9.34 5.93 -8.59
C TYR A 33 8.14 6.18 -7.66
N SER A 34 7.21 5.24 -7.61
CA SER A 34 6.02 5.39 -6.77
C SER A 34 6.38 5.51 -5.30
N LEU A 35 7.32 4.71 -4.83
CA LEU A 35 7.75 4.74 -3.43
C LEU A 35 8.43 6.05 -3.04
N THR A 36 9.05 6.75 -4.00
CA THR A 36 9.83 7.96 -3.71
C THR A 36 9.13 9.24 -4.12
N ASN A 37 8.28 9.21 -5.14
CA ASN A 37 7.75 10.43 -5.76
C ASN A 37 6.23 10.51 -5.86
N ASN A 38 5.52 9.39 -5.75
CA ASN A 38 4.06 9.41 -5.90
C ASN A 38 3.39 9.81 -4.59
N LYS A 39 3.06 11.09 -4.47
CA LYS A 39 2.45 11.66 -3.26
C LYS A 39 0.97 11.36 -3.14
N GLN A 40 0.37 10.74 -4.14
CA GLN A 40 -1.06 10.40 -4.13
C GLN A 40 -1.28 8.94 -3.78
N GLU A 41 -0.23 8.22 -3.40
CA GLU A 41 -0.34 6.82 -3.03
C GLU A 41 0.32 6.57 -1.68
N VAL A 42 -0.38 5.82 -0.83
CA VAL A 42 0.18 5.29 0.42
C VAL A 42 0.28 3.78 0.28
N ILE A 43 1.46 3.23 0.49
CA ILE A 43 1.70 1.79 0.42
C ILE A 43 2.06 1.29 1.80
N VAL A 44 1.26 0.35 2.31
CA VAL A 44 1.46 -0.31 3.60
C VAL A 44 1.88 -1.75 3.35
N VAL A 45 2.86 -2.23 4.09
CA VAL A 45 3.34 -3.60 3.99
C VAL A 45 3.34 -4.27 5.35
N ASP A 46 3.30 -5.60 5.35
CA ASP A 46 3.62 -6.41 6.52
C ASP A 46 4.93 -7.12 6.26
N GLU A 47 5.82 -7.05 7.23
CA GLU A 47 7.13 -7.70 7.17
C GLU A 47 7.30 -8.66 8.34
N GLN A 48 7.70 -9.90 8.04
CA GLN A 48 8.00 -10.90 9.04
C GLN A 48 9.33 -11.56 8.71
N ASN A 49 10.29 -11.44 9.62
CA ASN A 49 11.63 -12.03 9.46
C ASN A 49 12.32 -11.60 8.15
N GLY A 50 12.17 -10.32 7.79
CA GLY A 50 12.80 -9.79 6.58
C GLY A 50 12.04 -10.04 5.29
N GLU A 51 10.91 -10.74 5.34
CA GLU A 51 10.09 -11.04 4.18
C GLU A 51 8.80 -10.22 4.20
N LEU A 52 8.46 -9.58 3.08
CA LEU A 52 7.16 -8.95 2.94
C LEU A 52 6.10 -10.03 2.72
N THR A 53 5.08 -10.04 3.57
CA THR A 53 4.00 -11.02 3.49
C THR A 53 2.82 -10.52 2.69
N GLY A 54 2.70 -9.19 2.52
CA GLY A 54 1.60 -8.58 1.79
C GLY A 54 1.73 -7.08 1.70
N PHE A 55 0.80 -6.48 0.98
CA PHE A 55 0.74 -5.03 0.83
C PHE A 55 -0.69 -4.53 0.69
N VAL A 56 -0.87 -3.25 0.98
CA VAL A 56 -2.11 -2.50 0.74
C VAL A 56 -1.74 -1.20 0.03
N CYS A 57 -2.45 -0.88 -1.04
CA CYS A 57 -2.31 0.41 -1.72
C CYS A 57 -3.52 1.27 -1.45
N VAL A 58 -3.29 2.53 -1.08
CA VAL A 58 -4.34 3.54 -0.89
C VAL A 58 -4.08 4.67 -1.87
N GLN A 59 -5.08 5.04 -2.65
CA GLN A 59 -5.03 6.21 -3.50
C GLN A 59 -5.63 7.41 -2.77
N LEU A 60 -4.90 8.52 -2.72
CA LEU A 60 -5.36 9.74 -2.09
C LEU A 60 -6.00 10.63 -3.16
N LYS A 61 -7.28 10.48 -3.35
CA LYS A 61 -8.03 11.23 -4.36
C LYS A 61 -8.32 12.63 -3.86
N LYS A 62 -8.18 13.62 -4.73
CA LYS A 62 -8.52 14.99 -4.42
C LYS A 62 -9.23 15.64 -5.59
N SER A 63 -10.43 16.17 -5.31
CA SER A 63 -11.22 16.93 -6.27
C SER A 63 -11.03 18.42 -6.00
N PHE A 64 -11.14 19.25 -7.04
CA PHE A 64 -11.16 20.70 -6.85
C PHE A 64 -12.37 21.17 -6.04
N CYS A 65 -13.38 20.31 -5.91
CA CYS A 65 -14.60 20.63 -5.18
C CYS A 65 -14.40 20.68 -3.66
N TYR A 66 -13.31 20.11 -3.15
CA TYR A 66 -13.05 19.99 -1.71
C TYR A 66 -11.59 20.25 -1.40
N ASP A 67 -11.31 20.77 -0.20
CA ASP A 67 -9.93 20.99 0.26
C ASP A 67 -9.26 19.75 0.82
N ASP A 68 -10.03 18.69 1.07
CA ASP A 68 -9.54 17.49 1.72
C ASP A 68 -9.44 16.32 0.75
N TYR A 69 -8.91 15.20 1.23
CA TYR A 69 -8.65 14.01 0.44
C TYR A 69 -9.73 12.95 0.66
N MET A 70 -9.95 12.13 -0.37
CA MET A 70 -10.85 10.98 -0.32
C MET A 70 -9.99 9.73 -0.57
N PRO A 71 -9.50 9.08 0.49
CA PRO A 71 -8.67 7.89 0.31
C PRO A 71 -9.49 6.70 -0.17
N GLU A 72 -8.91 5.92 -1.07
CA GLU A 72 -9.53 4.69 -1.57
C GLU A 72 -8.51 3.57 -1.53
N ILE A 73 -8.86 2.46 -0.89
CA ILE A 73 -8.04 1.26 -0.93
C ILE A 73 -8.28 0.59 -2.28
N THR A 74 -7.22 0.48 -3.08
CA THR A 74 -7.32 -0.05 -4.44
C THR A 74 -6.81 -1.48 -4.55
N GLU A 75 -5.78 -1.85 -3.79
CA GLU A 75 -5.22 -3.20 -3.80
C GLU A 75 -4.95 -3.68 -2.39
N VAL A 76 -5.27 -4.95 -2.15
CA VAL A 76 -4.91 -5.67 -0.92
C VAL A 76 -4.44 -7.07 -1.33
N TYR A 77 -3.23 -7.43 -0.93
CA TYR A 77 -2.69 -8.75 -1.21
C TYR A 77 -1.90 -9.29 -0.02
N VAL A 78 -2.10 -10.57 0.27
CA VAL A 78 -1.31 -11.31 1.27
C VAL A 78 -0.90 -12.63 0.63
N LYS A 79 0.37 -13.02 0.78
CA LYS A 79 0.88 -14.30 0.30
C LYS A 79 0.03 -15.43 0.86
N LEU A 80 -0.21 -16.46 0.04
CA LEU A 80 -1.11 -17.56 0.38
C LEU A 80 -0.79 -18.18 1.74
N ARG A 81 0.48 -18.44 2.02
CA ARG A 81 0.88 -19.12 3.27
C ARG A 81 0.70 -18.26 4.52
N TYR A 82 0.50 -16.96 4.35
CA TYR A 82 0.29 -16.05 5.49
C TYR A 82 -1.17 -15.64 5.67
N ARG A 83 -2.07 -16.12 4.81
CA ARG A 83 -3.48 -15.76 4.89
C ARG A 83 -4.14 -16.38 6.13
N ARG A 84 -5.28 -15.80 6.54
CA ARG A 84 -6.07 -16.22 7.71
C ARG A 84 -5.38 -15.94 9.04
N ASN A 85 -4.39 -15.04 9.04
CA ASN A 85 -3.70 -14.63 10.27
C ASN A 85 -4.01 -13.18 10.63
N GLY A 86 -4.99 -12.56 10.00
CA GLY A 86 -5.39 -11.19 10.29
C GLY A 86 -4.46 -10.12 9.71
N ILE A 87 -3.54 -10.49 8.81
CA ILE A 87 -2.55 -9.55 8.26
C ILE A 87 -3.22 -8.48 7.40
N ALA A 88 -4.16 -8.89 6.52
CA ALA A 88 -4.87 -7.92 5.67
C ALA A 88 -5.60 -6.89 6.52
N ARG A 89 -6.32 -7.35 7.56
CA ARG A 89 -7.04 -6.45 8.47
C ARG A 89 -6.09 -5.50 9.18
N ALA A 90 -4.95 -6.02 9.66
CA ALA A 90 -3.96 -5.20 10.35
C ALA A 90 -3.39 -4.12 9.42
N MET A 91 -3.10 -4.47 8.17
CA MET A 91 -2.60 -3.50 7.19
C MET A 91 -3.65 -2.45 6.85
N ILE A 92 -4.90 -2.85 6.67
CA ILE A 92 -6.00 -1.92 6.36
C ILE A 92 -6.22 -0.96 7.53
N THR A 93 -6.24 -1.46 8.76
CA THR A 93 -6.37 -0.62 9.95
C THR A 93 -5.22 0.37 10.04
N TYR A 94 -3.99 -0.09 9.81
CA TYR A 94 -2.82 0.80 9.81
C TYR A 94 -2.96 1.89 8.75
N ALA A 95 -3.38 1.51 7.54
CA ALA A 95 -3.56 2.45 6.43
C ALA A 95 -4.60 3.52 6.77
N GLU A 96 -5.72 3.12 7.35
CA GLU A 96 -6.78 4.05 7.75
C GLU A 96 -6.29 5.03 8.81
N GLU A 97 -5.61 4.53 9.84
CA GLU A 97 -5.07 5.39 10.91
C GLU A 97 -3.98 6.33 10.37
N TYR A 98 -3.10 5.81 9.50
CA TYR A 98 -2.06 6.63 8.88
C TYR A 98 -2.67 7.79 8.10
N CYS A 99 -3.71 7.52 7.30
CA CYS A 99 -4.36 8.56 6.51
C CYS A 99 -5.04 9.60 7.41
N LYS A 100 -5.72 9.16 8.48
CA LYS A 100 -6.35 10.07 9.43
C LYS A 100 -5.34 10.99 10.11
N CYS A 101 -4.16 10.46 10.43
CA CYS A 101 -3.15 11.23 11.15
C CYS A 101 -2.36 12.17 10.25
N ASN A 102 -2.27 11.88 8.95
CA ASN A 102 -1.34 12.59 8.06
C ASN A 102 -2.03 13.43 6.99
N TYR A 103 -3.35 13.30 6.78
CA TYR A 103 -4.06 14.01 5.73
C TYR A 103 -5.40 14.52 6.22
N PRO A 104 -5.84 15.72 5.76
CA PRO A 104 -7.22 16.15 6.00
C PRO A 104 -8.15 15.31 5.13
N LEU A 105 -9.02 14.52 5.76
CA LEU A 105 -9.90 13.59 5.06
C LEU A 105 -11.31 14.14 4.94
N HIS A 106 -11.90 13.91 3.77
CA HIS A 106 -13.28 14.26 3.52
C HIS A 106 -14.21 13.33 4.30
N LYS A 107 -15.22 13.91 4.93
CA LYS A 107 -16.22 13.12 5.67
C LYS A 107 -17.42 12.87 4.76
N PHE A 108 -17.86 11.62 4.78
CA PHE A 108 -19.05 11.22 4.06
C PHE A 108 -20.28 11.35 4.93
#